data_13c8f853cc991943d9533155f9b9ceaf
#
_entry.id   13c8f853cc991943d9533155f9b9ceaf
#
_cell.length_a   1.000
_cell.length_b   1.000
_cell.length_c   1.000
_cell.angle_alpha   90.00
_cell.angle_beta   90.00
_cell.angle_gamma   90.00
#
_symmetry.space_group_name_H-M   'P 1'
#
loop_
_entity.id
_entity.type
_entity.pdbx_description
1 polymer ?
#
loop_
_entity_poly.entity_id
_entity_poly.type
_entity_poly.pdbx_seq_one_letter_code
_entity_poly.pdbx_strand_id
1 'polypeptide(L)' 'MTGSLHIGMAALGSAIGVGIIGMKAAEATGRNPGAAGAIQKQAILFAALAEGVVFIAIFLGKMGM' A
#
# COMPACT_ATOMS: atom_id res chain seq x y z
N MET A 1 -6.15 1.75 -24.31
CA MET A 1 -6.37 1.24 -22.97
C MET A 1 -5.20 0.47 -22.39
N THR A 2 -4.30 0.02 -23.25
CA THR A 2 -3.22 -0.86 -22.82
C THR A 2 -2.30 -0.24 -21.76
N GLY A 3 -1.95 1.05 -21.89
CA GLY A 3 -1.04 1.69 -20.93
C GLY A 3 -1.68 2.00 -19.58
N SER A 4 -3.01 2.03 -19.52
CA SER A 4 -3.74 2.37 -18.30
C SER A 4 -4.14 1.16 -17.48
N LEU A 5 -4.23 0.00 -18.11
CA LEU A 5 -4.70 -1.20 -17.43
C LEU A 5 -3.76 -1.63 -16.32
N HIS A 6 -2.46 -1.68 -16.59
CA HIS A 6 -1.51 -2.11 -15.58
C HIS A 6 -1.40 -1.10 -14.43
N ILE A 7 -1.58 0.18 -14.71
CA ILE A 7 -1.60 1.20 -13.66
C ILE A 7 -2.85 1.02 -12.79
N GLY A 8 -4.00 0.76 -13.41
CA GLY A 8 -5.23 0.50 -12.68
C GLY A 8 -5.14 -0.74 -11.81
N MET A 9 -4.52 -1.80 -12.31
CA MET A 9 -4.33 -3.03 -11.55
C MET A 9 -3.36 -2.80 -10.39
N ALA A 10 -2.29 -2.06 -10.62
CA ALA A 10 -1.35 -1.73 -9.55
C ALA A 10 -2.02 -0.89 -8.47
N ALA A 11 -2.84 0.09 -8.86
CA ALA A 11 -3.56 0.92 -7.91
C ALA A 11 -4.57 0.09 -7.10
N LEU A 12 -5.28 -0.82 -7.74
CA LEU A 12 -6.22 -1.70 -7.06
C LEU A 12 -5.50 -2.59 -6.05
N GLY A 13 -4.39 -3.21 -6.46
CA GLY A 13 -3.60 -4.07 -5.58
C GLY A 13 -3.04 -3.28 -4.41
N SER A 14 -2.53 -2.08 -4.67
CA SER A 14 -2.01 -1.20 -3.63
C SER A 14 -3.09 -0.80 -2.65
N ALA A 15 -4.28 -0.45 -3.12
CA ALA A 15 -5.40 -0.06 -2.27
C ALA A 15 -5.83 -1.21 -1.35
N ILE A 16 -5.91 -2.43 -1.89
CA ILE A 16 -6.25 -3.61 -1.11
C ILE A 16 -5.17 -3.87 -0.06
N GLY A 17 -3.90 -3.78 -0.45
CA GLY A 17 -2.77 -3.99 0.45
C GLY A 17 -2.77 -2.99 1.61
N VAL A 18 -2.97 -1.71 1.31
CA VAL A 18 -3.03 -0.66 2.33
C VAL A 18 -4.23 -0.88 3.25
N GLY A 19 -5.38 -1.29 2.69
CA GLY A 19 -6.56 -1.59 3.48
C GLY A 19 -6.32 -2.73 4.48
N ILE A 20 -5.65 -3.79 4.04
CA ILE A 20 -5.32 -4.92 4.91
C ILE A 20 -4.34 -4.49 5.99
N ILE A 21 -3.32 -3.72 5.64
CA ILE A 21 -2.35 -3.20 6.61
C ILE A 21 -3.07 -2.36 7.67
N GLY A 22 -3.97 -1.47 7.25
CA GLY A 22 -4.72 -0.62 8.17
C GLY A 22 -5.61 -1.44 9.10
N MET A 23 -6.29 -2.44 8.57
CA MET A 23 -7.14 -3.31 9.36
C MET A 23 -6.32 -4.06 10.40
N LYS A 24 -5.19 -4.65 10.01
CA LYS A 24 -4.34 -5.39 10.93
C LYS A 24 -3.69 -4.49 11.97
N ALA A 25 -3.30 -3.27 11.58
CA ALA A 25 -2.75 -2.31 12.53
C ALA A 25 -3.79 -1.91 13.56
N ALA A 26 -5.04 -1.70 13.14
CA ALA A 26 -6.12 -1.37 14.06
C ALA A 26 -6.40 -2.50 15.04
N GLU A 27 -6.42 -3.76 14.56
CA GLU A 27 -6.59 -4.91 15.44
C GLU A 27 -5.46 -5.02 16.46
N ALA A 28 -4.21 -4.86 16.00
CA ALA A 28 -3.04 -4.97 16.86
C ALA A 28 -3.04 -3.88 17.92
N THR A 29 -3.42 -2.65 17.55
CA THR A 29 -3.53 -1.54 18.48
C THR A 29 -4.62 -1.79 19.52
N GLY A 30 -5.75 -2.36 19.08
CA GLY A 30 -6.82 -2.71 19.99
C GLY A 30 -6.41 -3.75 21.02
N ARG A 31 -5.56 -4.70 20.62
CA ARG A 31 -5.06 -5.73 21.54
C ARG A 31 -3.95 -5.24 22.44
N ASN A 32 -3.17 -4.28 21.98
CA ASN A 32 -2.01 -3.79 22.72
C ASN A 32 -1.86 -2.28 22.53
N PRO A 33 -2.70 -1.48 23.20
CA PRO A 33 -2.66 -0.03 23.05
C PRO A 33 -1.30 0.57 23.40
N GLY A 34 -0.55 -0.05 24.29
CA GLY A 34 0.78 0.42 24.65
C GLY A 34 1.79 0.37 23.52
N ALA A 35 1.53 -0.43 22.48
CA ALA A 35 2.41 -0.54 21.33
C ALA A 35 1.91 0.29 20.13
N ALA A 36 0.91 1.16 20.31
CA ALA A 36 0.28 1.88 19.22
C ALA A 36 1.28 2.66 18.36
N GLY A 37 2.26 3.31 18.98
CA GLY A 37 3.27 4.08 18.25
C GLY A 37 4.12 3.21 17.33
N ALA A 38 4.58 2.07 17.85
CA ALA A 38 5.41 1.15 17.06
C ALA A 38 4.60 0.51 15.93
N ILE A 39 3.35 0.14 16.21
CA ILE A 39 2.46 -0.44 15.21
C ILE A 39 2.20 0.56 14.09
N GLN A 40 1.96 1.82 14.43
CA GLN A 40 1.70 2.86 13.45
C GLN A 40 2.91 3.10 12.56
N LYS A 41 4.11 3.11 13.12
CA LYS A 41 5.33 3.28 12.33
C LYS A 41 5.48 2.17 11.30
N GLN A 42 5.28 0.92 11.70
CA GLN A 42 5.36 -0.20 10.78
C GLN A 42 4.28 -0.14 9.72
N ALA A 43 3.06 0.19 10.11
CA ALA A 43 1.95 0.28 9.17
C ALA A 43 2.21 1.35 8.10
N ILE A 44 2.71 2.51 8.50
CA ILE A 44 3.03 3.59 7.57
C ILE A 44 4.14 3.14 6.61
N LEU A 45 5.17 2.48 7.13
CA LEU A 45 6.26 2.01 6.29
C LEU A 45 5.76 1.02 5.23
N PHE A 46 4.97 0.02 5.63
CA PHE A 46 4.46 -0.97 4.69
C PHE A 46 3.44 -0.37 3.73
N ALA A 47 2.62 0.58 4.18
CA ALA A 47 1.70 1.28 3.30
C ALA A 47 2.45 2.07 2.24
N ALA A 48 3.53 2.75 2.62
CA ALA A 48 4.36 3.49 1.67
C ALA A 48 4.98 2.56 0.63
N LEU A 49 5.45 1.38 1.05
CA LEU A 49 5.99 0.39 0.12
C LEU A 49 4.92 -0.14 -0.83
N ALA A 50 3.72 -0.41 -0.33
CA ALA A 50 2.62 -0.90 -1.15
C ALA A 50 2.20 0.16 -2.18
N GLU A 51 2.14 1.43 -1.78
CA GLU A 51 1.75 2.50 -2.69
C GLU A 51 2.86 2.82 -3.69
N GLY A 52 4.12 2.56 -3.33
CA GLY A 52 5.23 2.75 -4.24
C GLY A 52 5.11 1.94 -5.53
N VAL A 53 4.42 0.81 -5.48
CA VAL A 53 4.18 -0.02 -6.66
C VAL A 53 3.43 0.76 -7.75
N VAL A 54 2.50 1.63 -7.36
CA VAL A 54 1.74 2.43 -8.33
C VAL A 54 2.66 3.40 -9.06
N PHE A 55 3.58 4.04 -8.34
CA PHE A 55 4.54 4.96 -8.96
C PHE A 55 5.45 4.22 -9.94
N ILE A 56 5.92 3.05 -9.56
CA ILE A 56 6.73 2.22 -10.46
C ILE A 56 5.96 1.85 -11.71
N ALA A 57 4.69 1.46 -11.57
CA ALA A 57 3.86 1.09 -12.70
C ALA A 57 3.64 2.27 -13.64
N ILE A 58 3.41 3.48 -13.10
CA ILE A 58 3.26 4.67 -13.90
C ILE A 58 4.54 4.96 -14.68
N PHE A 59 5.68 4.89 -13.99
CA PHE A 59 6.96 5.20 -14.58
C PHE A 59 7.30 4.24 -15.71
N LEU A 60 7.15 2.95 -15.46
CA LEU A 60 7.41 1.94 -16.50
C LEU A 60 6.42 2.04 -17.65
N GLY A 61 5.18 2.40 -17.35
CA GLY A 61 4.18 2.58 -18.39
C GLY A 61 4.55 3.71 -19.35
N LYS A 62 5.13 4.79 -18.80
CA LYS A 62 5.60 5.91 -19.62
C LYS A 62 6.82 5.54 -20.46
N MET A 63 7.58 4.56 -20.02
CA MET A 63 8.73 4.09 -20.77
C MET A 63 8.35 3.08 -21.86
N GLY A 64 7.06 2.83 -22.05
CA GLY A 64 6.59 1.92 -23.08
C GLY A 64 6.65 0.45 -22.71
N MET A 65 6.70 0.16 -21.44
CA MET A 65 6.83 -1.22 -20.95
C MET A 65 5.51 -1.84 -20.50
#